data_099387cb807793d426f6ec12089bea6f
#
_entry.id   099387cb807793d426f6ec12089bea6f
#
_cell.length_a   1.000
_cell.length_b   1.000
_cell.length_c   1.000
_cell.angle_alpha   90.00
_cell.angle_beta   90.00
_cell.angle_gamma   90.00
#
_symmetry.space_group_name_H-M   'P 1'
#
loop_
_entity.id
_entity.type
_entity.pdbx_description
1 polymer ?
#
loop_
_entity_poly.entity_id
_entity_poly.type
_entity_poly.pdbx_seq_one_letter_code
_entity_poly.pdbx_strand_id
1 'polypeptide(L)'
;MRPARPIRALLVCLLLVPVPALAVDPPYQGEMERLAEILGSLYFLAPLCRPSSEPDWRQQMADLIELDQPDDDRRQRLAGAFNAGYGAYARLYRACTVSADEAMTRLLLEAEKTARDIHSRFAE
;
A
#
# COMPACT_ATOMS: atom_id res chain seq x y z
N MET A 1 58.32 6.96 51.13
CA MET A 1 57.08 6.22 50.71
C MET A 1 56.12 7.21 50.03
N ARG A 2 55.92 7.04 48.76
CA ARG A 2 54.98 7.87 48.03
C ARG A 2 53.64 7.08 47.91
N PRO A 3 52.47 7.66 48.28
CA PRO A 3 51.22 6.94 48.12
C PRO A 3 50.86 6.86 46.67
N ALA A 4 50.58 5.66 46.19
CA ALA A 4 50.06 5.41 44.86
C ALA A 4 48.67 6.05 44.70
N ARG A 5 48.52 6.93 43.71
CA ARG A 5 47.21 7.47 43.33
C ARG A 5 46.44 6.40 42.55
N PRO A 6 45.20 6.07 42.96
CA PRO A 6 44.39 5.18 42.15
C PRO A 6 43.96 5.92 40.89
N ILE A 7 44.35 5.39 39.75
CA ILE A 7 43.84 5.81 38.44
C ILE A 7 42.36 5.37 38.40
N ARG A 8 41.45 6.34 38.55
CA ARG A 8 40.04 6.11 38.28
C ARG A 8 39.90 5.91 36.78
N ALA A 9 39.82 4.66 36.39
CA ALA A 9 39.37 4.30 35.04
C ALA A 9 37.93 4.77 34.87
N LEU A 10 37.74 5.87 34.16
CA LEU A 10 36.44 6.34 33.74
C LEU A 10 35.93 5.40 32.63
N LEU A 11 35.10 4.44 33.03
CA LEU A 11 34.42 3.54 32.08
C LEU A 11 33.38 4.38 31.35
N VAL A 12 33.74 4.90 30.19
CA VAL A 12 32.78 5.54 29.29
C VAL A 12 31.94 4.41 28.67
N CYS A 13 30.81 4.11 29.28
CA CYS A 13 29.76 3.29 28.66
C CYS A 13 29.21 4.07 27.48
N LEU A 14 29.73 3.82 26.29
CA LEU A 14 29.19 4.28 25.04
C LEU A 14 27.84 3.55 24.85
N LEU A 15 26.74 4.19 25.25
CA LEU A 15 25.38 3.71 25.01
C LEU A 15 25.15 3.74 23.49
N LEU A 16 25.36 2.62 22.84
CA LEU A 16 24.91 2.36 21.48
C LEU A 16 23.38 2.35 21.49
N VAL A 17 22.79 3.53 21.32
CA VAL A 17 21.34 3.63 21.09
C VAL A 17 21.09 3.08 19.69
N PRO A 18 20.34 1.98 19.54
CA PRO A 18 19.98 1.51 18.22
C PRO A 18 19.10 2.57 17.56
N VAL A 19 19.61 3.22 16.52
CA VAL A 19 18.80 4.10 15.67
C VAL A 19 17.89 3.19 14.85
N PRO A 20 16.54 3.31 14.97
CA PRO A 20 15.65 2.54 14.11
C PRO A 20 15.95 2.89 12.66
N ALA A 21 16.36 1.89 11.87
CA ALA A 21 16.50 2.06 10.44
C ALA A 21 15.12 2.35 9.85
N LEU A 22 14.92 3.56 9.30
CA LEU A 22 13.72 3.89 8.54
C LEU A 22 13.74 3.00 7.29
N ALA A 23 12.75 2.10 7.18
CA ALA A 23 12.57 1.29 5.99
C ALA A 23 12.27 2.21 4.80
N VAL A 24 13.09 2.10 3.74
CA VAL A 24 12.87 2.84 2.49
C VAL A 24 11.80 2.12 1.70
N ASP A 25 10.80 2.86 1.22
CA ASP A 25 9.78 2.31 0.34
C ASP A 25 10.40 1.79 -0.96
N PRO A 26 9.89 0.68 -1.50
CA PRO A 26 10.29 0.27 -2.84
C PRO A 26 9.86 1.30 -3.88
N PRO A 27 10.57 1.39 -5.02
CA PRO A 27 10.30 2.42 -6.04
C PRO A 27 8.89 2.34 -6.65
N TYR A 28 8.22 1.20 -6.55
CA TYR A 28 6.84 1.00 -7.04
C TYR A 28 5.75 1.28 -5.99
N GLN A 29 6.09 1.79 -4.82
CA GLN A 29 5.10 2.01 -3.77
C GLN A 29 3.95 2.94 -4.21
N GLY A 30 4.27 4.00 -4.93
CA GLY A 30 3.26 4.95 -5.45
C GLY A 30 2.26 4.28 -6.40
N GLU A 31 2.74 3.45 -7.31
CA GLU A 31 1.91 2.68 -8.24
C GLU A 31 1.06 1.62 -7.49
N MET A 32 1.62 1.00 -6.47
CA MET A 32 0.87 0.05 -5.62
C MET A 32 -0.25 0.75 -4.85
N GLU A 33 -0.03 1.93 -4.30
CA GLU A 33 -1.08 2.71 -3.63
C GLU A 33 -2.16 3.13 -4.63
N ARG A 34 -1.78 3.55 -5.82
CA ARG A 34 -2.75 3.87 -6.88
C ARG A 34 -3.55 2.62 -7.30
N LEU A 35 -2.90 1.48 -7.46
CA LEU A 35 -3.58 0.23 -7.77
C LEU A 35 -4.56 -0.17 -6.65
N ALA A 36 -4.15 -0.04 -5.39
CA ALA A 36 -5.02 -0.30 -4.25
C ALA A 36 -6.26 0.61 -4.25
N GLU A 37 -6.10 1.89 -4.54
CA GLU A 37 -7.21 2.84 -4.67
C GLU A 37 -8.19 2.43 -5.78
N ILE A 38 -7.66 2.01 -6.94
CA ILE A 38 -8.47 1.52 -8.05
C ILE A 38 -9.25 0.26 -7.65
N LEU A 39 -8.59 -0.70 -7.00
CA LEU A 39 -9.23 -1.94 -6.55
C LEU A 39 -10.37 -1.65 -5.55
N GLY A 40 -10.18 -0.69 -4.64
CA GLY A 40 -11.24 -0.25 -3.72
C GLY A 40 -12.41 0.39 -4.45
N SER A 41 -12.14 1.20 -5.46
CA SER A 41 -13.16 1.80 -6.33
C SER A 41 -13.96 0.75 -7.09
N LEU A 42 -13.28 -0.24 -7.66
CA LEU A 42 -13.90 -1.36 -8.36
C LEU A 42 -14.68 -2.27 -7.41
N TYR A 43 -14.22 -2.45 -6.19
CA TYR A 43 -14.94 -3.20 -5.16
C TYR A 43 -16.32 -2.61 -4.85
N PHE A 44 -16.45 -1.27 -4.93
CA PHE A 44 -17.73 -0.60 -4.83
C PHE A 44 -18.52 -0.66 -6.14
N LEU A 45 -17.90 -0.31 -7.28
CA LEU A 45 -18.62 -0.14 -8.54
C LEU A 45 -19.08 -1.45 -9.19
N ALA A 46 -18.30 -2.52 -9.06
CA ALA A 46 -18.61 -3.78 -9.73
C ALA A 46 -19.94 -4.41 -9.28
N PRO A 47 -20.25 -4.53 -7.98
CA PRO A 47 -21.56 -5.03 -7.54
C PRO A 47 -22.71 -4.14 -7.99
N LEU A 48 -22.45 -2.83 -8.15
CA LEU A 48 -23.45 -1.85 -8.54
C LEU A 48 -23.78 -1.93 -10.04
N CYS A 49 -22.77 -2.05 -10.88
CA CYS A 49 -22.90 -1.98 -12.34
C CYS A 49 -22.83 -3.34 -13.04
N ARG A 50 -22.14 -4.31 -12.46
CA ARG A 50 -21.92 -5.65 -13.04
C ARG A 50 -21.96 -6.72 -11.95
N PRO A 51 -23.13 -6.96 -11.31
CA PRO A 51 -23.22 -7.77 -10.09
C PRO A 51 -22.82 -9.24 -10.26
N SER A 52 -22.80 -9.75 -11.48
CA SER A 52 -22.39 -11.13 -11.79
C SER A 52 -20.97 -11.23 -12.37
N SER A 53 -20.22 -10.13 -12.40
CA SER A 53 -18.85 -10.15 -12.94
C SER A 53 -17.81 -10.56 -11.89
N GLU A 54 -16.85 -11.33 -12.34
CA GLU A 54 -15.62 -11.65 -11.65
C GLU A 54 -14.52 -10.67 -12.10
N PRO A 55 -13.48 -10.42 -11.34
CA PRO A 55 -13.08 -11.07 -10.08
C PRO A 55 -13.64 -10.38 -8.82
N ASP A 56 -13.44 -11.01 -7.65
CA ASP A 56 -13.59 -10.36 -6.36
C ASP A 56 -12.43 -9.38 -6.12
N TRP A 57 -12.70 -8.10 -6.18
CA TRP A 57 -11.68 -7.04 -6.10
C TRP A 57 -11.03 -6.95 -4.71
N ARG A 58 -11.75 -7.31 -3.66
CA ARG A 58 -11.19 -7.39 -2.32
C ARG A 58 -10.19 -8.53 -2.22
N GLN A 59 -10.50 -9.68 -2.82
CA GLN A 59 -9.56 -10.80 -2.87
C GLN A 59 -8.32 -10.45 -3.70
N GLN A 60 -8.48 -9.76 -4.82
CA GLN A 60 -7.34 -9.26 -5.61
C GLN A 60 -6.40 -8.39 -4.77
N MET A 61 -6.95 -7.52 -3.91
CA MET A 61 -6.14 -6.72 -3.01
C MET A 61 -5.41 -7.58 -1.96
N ALA A 62 -6.08 -8.57 -1.39
CA ALA A 62 -5.47 -9.49 -0.43
C ALA A 62 -4.31 -10.28 -1.07
N ASP A 63 -4.49 -10.74 -2.29
CA ASP A 63 -3.47 -11.46 -3.05
C ASP A 63 -2.24 -10.59 -3.35
N LEU A 64 -2.45 -9.31 -3.69
CA LEU A 64 -1.36 -8.35 -3.87
C LEU A 64 -0.55 -8.14 -2.59
N ILE A 65 -1.22 -7.99 -1.46
CA ILE A 65 -0.56 -7.85 -0.15
C ILE A 65 0.26 -9.11 0.18
N GLU A 66 -0.30 -10.28 -0.07
CA GLU A 66 0.39 -11.54 0.17
C GLU A 66 1.65 -11.69 -0.70
N LEU A 67 1.58 -11.31 -1.96
CA LEU A 67 2.72 -11.36 -2.89
C LEU A 67 3.81 -10.35 -2.57
N ASP A 68 3.43 -9.12 -2.26
CA ASP A 68 4.37 -8.02 -2.00
C ASP A 68 4.98 -8.06 -0.60
N GLN A 69 4.28 -8.65 0.37
CA GLN A 69 4.68 -8.71 1.78
C GLN A 69 5.16 -7.36 2.34
N PRO A 70 4.36 -6.30 2.25
CA PRO A 70 4.73 -5.00 2.74
C PRO A 70 4.92 -5.01 4.27
N ASP A 71 5.79 -4.13 4.77
CA ASP A 71 5.84 -3.86 6.19
C ASP A 71 4.52 -3.23 6.71
N ASP A 72 4.39 -3.07 8.02
CA ASP A 72 3.14 -2.60 8.62
C ASP A 72 2.76 -1.19 8.16
N ASP A 73 3.71 -0.29 7.99
CA ASP A 73 3.45 1.06 7.50
C ASP A 73 2.93 1.06 6.06
N ARG A 74 3.60 0.34 5.16
CA ARG A 74 3.18 0.18 3.78
C ARG A 74 1.81 -0.50 3.68
N ARG A 75 1.57 -1.53 4.49
CA ARG A 75 0.29 -2.23 4.55
C ARG A 75 -0.85 -1.29 4.93
N GLN A 76 -0.64 -0.43 5.93
CA GLN A 76 -1.64 0.56 6.34
C GLN A 76 -1.92 1.59 5.26
N ARG A 77 -0.89 2.05 4.53
CA ARG A 77 -1.06 2.98 3.41
C ARG A 77 -1.82 2.33 2.26
N LEU A 78 -1.54 1.09 1.92
CA LEU A 78 -2.26 0.34 0.90
C LEU A 78 -3.73 0.11 1.29
N ALA A 79 -4.00 -0.28 2.53
CA ALA A 79 -5.36 -0.42 3.04
C ALA A 79 -6.11 0.92 3.05
N GLY A 80 -5.43 2.00 3.44
CA GLY A 80 -5.97 3.37 3.39
C GLY A 80 -6.32 3.81 1.97
N ALA A 81 -5.48 3.51 0.99
CA ALA A 81 -5.73 3.80 -0.42
C ALA A 81 -6.94 3.02 -0.96
N PHE A 82 -7.04 1.73 -0.65
CA PHE A 82 -8.21 0.92 -1.00
C PHE A 82 -9.51 1.50 -0.42
N ASN A 83 -9.51 1.82 0.86
CA ASN A 83 -10.67 2.41 1.53
C ASN A 83 -11.02 3.79 0.97
N ALA A 84 -10.03 4.60 0.60
CA ALA A 84 -10.24 5.90 -0.02
C ALA A 84 -10.92 5.76 -1.39
N GLY A 85 -10.49 4.82 -2.21
CA GLY A 85 -11.11 4.53 -3.52
C GLY A 85 -12.56 4.08 -3.38
N TYR A 86 -12.81 3.14 -2.48
CA TYR A 86 -14.16 2.70 -2.15
C TYR A 86 -15.07 3.86 -1.72
N GLY A 87 -14.62 4.63 -0.73
CA GLY A 87 -15.39 5.74 -0.18
C GLY A 87 -15.65 6.87 -1.16
N ALA A 88 -14.72 7.15 -2.08
CA ALA A 88 -14.88 8.18 -3.09
C ALA A 88 -16.08 7.92 -3.99
N TYR A 89 -16.24 6.68 -4.46
CA TYR A 89 -17.38 6.31 -5.33
C TYR A 89 -18.65 6.02 -4.55
N ALA A 90 -18.55 5.45 -3.34
CA ALA A 90 -19.72 5.21 -2.49
C ALA A 90 -20.46 6.50 -2.11
N ARG A 91 -19.76 7.62 -2.03
CA ARG A 91 -20.39 8.93 -1.80
C ARG A 91 -21.10 9.50 -3.01
N LEU A 92 -20.69 9.12 -4.22
CA LEU A 92 -21.21 9.67 -5.47
C LEU A 92 -22.37 8.87 -6.03
N TYR A 93 -22.37 7.55 -5.87
CA TYR A 93 -23.30 6.68 -6.57
C TYR A 93 -24.06 5.76 -5.61
N ARG A 94 -25.37 5.66 -5.81
CA ARG A 94 -26.27 4.69 -5.13
C ARG A 94 -26.88 3.70 -6.10
N ALA A 95 -26.77 3.99 -7.38
CA ALA A 95 -27.22 3.14 -8.48
C ALA A 95 -26.20 3.24 -9.62
N CYS A 96 -26.18 2.24 -10.49
CA CYS A 96 -25.36 2.30 -11.68
C CYS A 96 -25.93 3.32 -12.66
N THR A 97 -25.21 4.41 -12.86
CA THR A 97 -25.48 5.41 -13.89
C THR A 97 -24.53 5.21 -15.08
N VAL A 98 -24.78 5.89 -16.19
CA VAL A 98 -23.83 5.91 -17.32
C VAL A 98 -22.47 6.39 -16.86
N SER A 99 -22.42 7.42 -16.02
CA SER A 99 -21.17 7.96 -15.46
C SER A 99 -20.44 6.94 -14.56
N ALA A 100 -21.16 6.17 -13.75
CA ALA A 100 -20.57 5.12 -12.94
C ALA A 100 -19.99 3.99 -13.79
N ASP A 101 -20.69 3.56 -14.83
CA ASP A 101 -20.22 2.52 -15.74
C ASP A 101 -19.00 2.97 -16.56
N GLU A 102 -18.99 4.21 -17.04
CA GLU A 102 -17.82 4.81 -17.69
C GLU A 102 -16.61 4.91 -16.75
N ALA A 103 -16.82 5.29 -15.50
CA ALA A 103 -15.78 5.32 -14.48
C ALA A 103 -15.21 3.92 -14.25
N MET A 104 -16.06 2.92 -14.14
CA MET A 104 -15.63 1.53 -13.98
C MET A 104 -14.76 1.06 -15.16
N THR A 105 -15.16 1.37 -16.37
CA THR A 105 -14.40 1.00 -17.59
C THR A 105 -13.01 1.64 -17.59
N ARG A 106 -12.91 2.93 -17.24
CA ARG A 106 -11.61 3.62 -17.14
C ARG A 106 -10.72 3.03 -16.05
N LEU A 107 -11.30 2.73 -14.90
CA LEU A 107 -10.56 2.14 -13.77
C LEU A 107 -10.03 0.74 -14.10
N LEU A 108 -10.80 -0.08 -14.81
CA LEU A 108 -10.34 -1.40 -15.28
C LEU A 108 -9.12 -1.28 -16.21
N LEU A 109 -9.14 -0.35 -17.14
CA LEU A 109 -8.03 -0.10 -18.05
C LEU A 109 -6.79 0.44 -17.31
N GLU A 110 -7.00 1.34 -16.35
CA GLU A 110 -5.91 1.89 -15.53
C GLU A 110 -5.30 0.83 -14.63
N ALA A 111 -6.11 -0.03 -14.00
CA ALA A 111 -5.63 -1.13 -13.18
C ALA A 111 -4.74 -2.08 -13.97
N GLU A 112 -5.19 -2.47 -15.16
CA GLU A 112 -4.42 -3.34 -16.05
C GLU A 112 -3.09 -2.70 -16.47
N LYS A 113 -3.11 -1.42 -16.84
CA LYS A 113 -1.89 -0.68 -17.20
C LYS A 113 -0.94 -0.56 -16.01
N THR A 114 -1.44 -0.17 -14.84
CA THR A 114 -0.62 0.01 -13.63
C THR A 114 0.00 -1.31 -13.19
N ALA A 115 -0.75 -2.41 -13.22
CA ALA A 115 -0.23 -3.74 -12.90
C ALA A 115 0.88 -4.18 -13.87
N ARG A 116 0.70 -3.93 -15.18
CA ARG A 116 1.75 -4.21 -16.18
C ARG A 116 2.99 -3.34 -15.97
N ASP A 117 2.81 -2.07 -15.67
CA ASP A 117 3.91 -1.13 -15.43
C ASP A 117 4.75 -1.56 -14.21
N ILE A 118 4.09 -1.96 -13.13
CA ILE A 118 4.79 -2.49 -11.95
C ILE A 118 5.58 -3.75 -12.32
N HIS A 119 4.93 -4.68 -13.01
CA HIS A 119 5.57 -5.94 -13.40
C HIS A 119 6.78 -5.72 -14.33
N SER A 120 6.63 -4.89 -15.36
CA SER A 120 7.67 -4.67 -16.36
C SER A 120 8.87 -3.87 -15.86
N ARG A 121 8.66 -2.96 -14.89
CA ARG A 121 9.73 -2.09 -14.38
C ARG A 121 10.45 -2.67 -13.16
N PHE A 122 9.77 -3.46 -12.34
CA PHE A 122 10.24 -3.81 -11.00
C PHE A 122 10.28 -5.31 -10.72
N ALA A 123 9.70 -6.15 -11.57
CA ALA A 123 9.85 -7.59 -11.48
C ALA A 123 11.18 -8.02 -12.09
N GLU A 124 12.13 -8.44 -11.26
CA GLU A 124 13.39 -9.06 -11.67
C GLU A 124 13.30 -10.59 -11.55
#